data_8f3a8f10d03f1c3397f7c570063e5307
#
_entry.id   8f3a8f10d03f1c3397f7c570063e5307
#
_cell.length_a   1.000
_cell.length_b   1.000
_cell.length_c   1.000
_cell.angle_alpha   90.00
_cell.angle_beta   90.00
_cell.angle_gamma   90.00
#
_symmetry.space_group_name_H-M   'P 1'
#
loop_
_entity.id
_entity.type
_entity.pdbx_description
1 polymer ?
#
loop_
_entity_poly.entity_id
_entity_poly.type
_entity_poly.pdbx_seq_one_letter_code
_entity_poly.pdbx_strand_id
1 'polypeptide(L)'
;MEREDFVRYFAQAIRTATEEHALPAEPLPVITPDKLARLTALLAAGRENVWYNSSDWGRVKEAVKRMDHCECLVCKAMGRHSPARVVHHVKHLRDRPELALSIYDPDTGVRQLISVCKDCHEMLHPEAQRQYRPHAAPVTAERWD
;
A
#
# COMPACT_ATOMS: atom_id res chain seq x y z
N MET A 1 -2.17 1.91 21.78
CA MET A 1 -0.87 2.39 21.26
C MET A 1 -0.98 3.85 20.87
N GLU A 2 -0.03 4.63 21.30
CA GLU A 2 0.03 6.02 20.93
C GLU A 2 0.38 6.15 19.45
N ARG A 3 -0.18 7.18 18.81
CA ARG A 3 0.09 7.40 17.38
C ARG A 3 1.59 7.63 17.11
N GLU A 4 2.27 8.31 18.03
CA GLU A 4 3.70 8.57 17.88
C GLU A 4 4.51 7.28 17.85
N ASP A 5 4.14 6.32 18.68
CA ASP A 5 4.80 5.02 18.70
C ASP A 5 4.53 4.27 17.39
N PHE A 6 3.30 4.33 16.91
CA PHE A 6 2.96 3.70 15.65
C PHE A 6 3.78 4.27 14.49
N VAL A 7 3.93 5.59 14.43
CA VAL A 7 4.71 6.24 13.39
C VAL A 7 6.17 5.76 13.42
N ARG A 8 6.74 5.59 14.60
CA ARG A 8 8.10 5.06 14.73
C ARG A 8 8.23 3.65 14.17
N TYR A 9 7.27 2.79 14.47
CA TYR A 9 7.29 1.41 13.97
C TYR A 9 7.04 1.36 12.47
N PHE A 10 6.20 2.24 11.96
CA PHE A 10 5.98 2.36 10.53
C PHE A 10 7.27 2.78 9.82
N ALA A 11 7.96 3.79 10.34
CA ALA A 11 9.24 4.22 9.78
C ALA A 11 10.29 3.11 9.82
N GLN A 12 10.33 2.36 10.90
CA GLN A 12 11.23 1.22 11.04
C GLN A 12 10.91 0.13 10.02
N ALA A 13 9.62 -0.15 9.81
CA ALA A 13 9.19 -1.15 8.84
C ALA A 13 9.65 -0.77 7.43
N ILE A 14 9.50 0.49 7.06
CA ILE A 14 9.93 0.98 5.75
C ILE A 14 11.44 0.84 5.62
N ARG A 15 12.18 1.23 6.64
CA ARG A 15 13.66 1.17 6.61
C ARG A 15 14.14 -0.26 6.45
N THR A 16 13.59 -1.18 7.23
CA THR A 16 13.97 -2.58 7.15
C THR A 16 13.65 -3.16 5.78
N ALA A 17 12.47 -2.89 5.26
CA ALA A 17 12.08 -3.37 3.93
C ALA A 17 12.98 -2.79 2.85
N THR A 18 13.40 -1.53 2.99
CA THR A 18 14.30 -0.89 2.05
C THR A 18 15.68 -1.56 2.07
N GLU A 19 16.18 -1.86 3.25
CA GLU A 19 17.50 -2.47 3.42
C GLU A 19 17.55 -3.90 2.86
N GLU A 20 16.47 -4.64 2.98
CA GLU A 20 16.40 -6.00 2.46
C GLU A 20 16.42 -6.07 0.93
N HIS A 21 16.02 -5.01 0.30
CA HIS A 21 16.06 -4.78 -1.16
C HIS A 21 16.01 -6.04 -2.00
N ALA A 22 14.87 -6.69 -2.04
CA ALA A 22 14.64 -7.84 -2.92
C ALA A 22 13.65 -7.41 -4.01
N LEU A 23 13.88 -7.88 -5.24
CA LEU A 23 12.95 -7.64 -6.34
C LEU A 23 12.39 -8.97 -6.81
N PRO A 24 11.13 -9.00 -7.26
CA PRO A 24 10.56 -10.21 -7.82
C PRO A 24 11.31 -10.62 -9.10
N ALA A 25 11.39 -11.93 -9.31
CA ALA A 25 12.08 -12.46 -10.50
C ALA A 25 11.28 -12.20 -11.78
N GLU A 26 9.95 -12.20 -11.69
CA GLU A 26 9.12 -11.98 -12.86
C GLU A 26 9.01 -10.50 -13.19
N PRO A 27 8.88 -10.15 -14.48
CA PRO A 27 8.66 -8.76 -14.84
C PRO A 27 7.26 -8.30 -14.37
N LEU A 28 7.19 -7.08 -13.87
CA LEU A 28 5.95 -6.50 -13.36
C LEU A 28 5.52 -5.34 -14.24
N PRO A 29 4.21 -5.04 -14.28
CA PRO A 29 3.74 -3.90 -15.03
C PRO A 29 4.30 -2.59 -14.49
N VAL A 30 4.54 -1.65 -15.38
CA VAL A 30 5.01 -0.31 -15.01
C VAL A 30 3.97 0.70 -15.43
N ILE A 31 3.99 1.86 -14.76
CA ILE A 31 3.07 2.93 -15.12
C ILE A 31 3.59 3.59 -16.41
N THR A 32 2.78 3.56 -17.47
CA THR A 32 3.09 4.23 -18.71
C THR A 32 2.35 5.56 -18.74
N PRO A 33 2.70 6.49 -19.65
CA PRO A 33 1.96 7.75 -19.75
C PRO A 33 0.46 7.55 -19.95
N ASP A 34 0.06 6.58 -20.78
CA ASP A 34 -1.37 6.30 -20.99
C ASP A 34 -2.03 5.76 -19.73
N LYS A 35 -1.35 4.84 -19.02
CA LYS A 35 -1.88 4.30 -17.77
C LYS A 35 -1.97 5.37 -16.70
N LEU A 36 -1.00 6.25 -16.65
CA LEU A 36 -1.00 7.35 -15.68
C LEU A 36 -2.16 8.31 -15.95
N ALA A 37 -2.38 8.65 -17.23
CA ALA A 37 -3.49 9.54 -17.60
C ALA A 37 -4.82 8.91 -17.22
N ARG A 38 -5.00 7.61 -17.44
CA ARG A 38 -6.22 6.91 -17.05
C ARG A 38 -6.40 6.91 -15.55
N LEU A 39 -5.34 6.62 -14.80
CA LEU A 39 -5.40 6.63 -13.34
C LEU A 39 -5.75 8.00 -12.82
N THR A 40 -5.11 9.04 -13.35
CA THR A 40 -5.38 10.42 -12.93
C THR A 40 -6.85 10.78 -13.15
N ALA A 41 -7.42 10.36 -14.29
CA ALA A 41 -8.83 10.60 -14.57
C ALA A 41 -9.74 9.86 -13.59
N LEU A 42 -9.39 8.62 -13.24
CA LEU A 42 -10.17 7.86 -12.27
C LEU A 42 -10.11 8.50 -10.89
N LEU A 43 -8.94 8.98 -10.48
CA LEU A 43 -8.77 9.66 -9.19
C LEU A 43 -9.60 10.94 -9.15
N ALA A 44 -9.59 11.73 -10.23
CA ALA A 44 -10.38 12.96 -10.31
C ALA A 44 -11.87 12.68 -10.23
N ALA A 45 -12.31 11.52 -10.72
CA ALA A 45 -13.71 11.12 -10.70
C ALA A 45 -14.11 10.41 -9.40
N GLY A 46 -13.18 10.20 -8.47
CA GLY A 46 -13.46 9.46 -7.24
C GLY A 46 -13.67 7.98 -7.47
N ARG A 47 -13.07 7.43 -8.52
CA ARG A 47 -13.28 6.04 -8.92
C ARG A 47 -12.00 5.20 -8.76
N GLU A 48 -11.30 5.38 -7.65
CA GLU A 48 -10.08 4.62 -7.36
C GLU A 48 -10.34 3.11 -7.37
N ASN A 49 -11.53 2.69 -7.01
CA ASN A 49 -11.86 1.28 -6.95
C ASN A 49 -11.70 0.58 -8.31
N VAL A 50 -11.91 1.30 -9.40
CA VAL A 50 -11.72 0.74 -10.73
C VAL A 50 -10.25 0.37 -10.93
N TRP A 51 -9.35 1.25 -10.52
CA TRP A 51 -7.92 0.99 -10.65
C TRP A 51 -7.46 -0.14 -9.72
N TYR A 52 -7.96 -0.16 -8.48
CA TYR A 52 -7.58 -1.21 -7.52
C TYR A 52 -8.07 -2.59 -7.95
N ASN A 53 -9.03 -2.66 -8.86
CA ASN A 53 -9.49 -3.93 -9.42
C ASN A 53 -8.77 -4.28 -10.73
N SER A 54 -7.80 -3.49 -11.15
CA SER A 54 -7.08 -3.76 -12.39
C SER A 54 -6.12 -4.94 -12.23
N SER A 55 -5.83 -5.61 -13.34
CA SER A 55 -4.89 -6.73 -13.33
C SER A 55 -3.47 -6.25 -13.03
N ASP A 56 -3.09 -5.06 -13.47
CA ASP A 56 -1.77 -4.51 -13.18
C ASP A 56 -1.54 -4.38 -11.69
N TRP A 57 -2.49 -3.77 -10.98
CA TRP A 57 -2.37 -3.64 -9.54
C TRP A 57 -2.37 -5.00 -8.85
N GLY A 58 -3.23 -5.91 -9.30
CA GLY A 58 -3.28 -7.25 -8.72
C GLY A 58 -1.94 -7.98 -8.80
N ARG A 59 -1.25 -7.86 -9.93
CA ARG A 59 0.05 -8.51 -10.10
C ARG A 59 1.12 -7.90 -9.21
N VAL A 60 1.17 -6.58 -9.14
CA VAL A 60 2.13 -5.89 -8.26
C VAL A 60 1.84 -6.19 -6.80
N LYS A 61 0.56 -6.13 -6.42
CA LYS A 61 0.15 -6.41 -5.04
C LYS A 61 0.57 -7.79 -4.59
N GLU A 62 0.33 -8.81 -5.41
CA GLU A 62 0.72 -10.17 -5.05
C GLU A 62 2.23 -10.33 -4.96
N ALA A 63 2.98 -9.66 -5.83
CA ALA A 63 4.44 -9.70 -5.76
C ALA A 63 4.95 -9.09 -4.46
N VAL A 64 4.39 -7.95 -4.05
CA VAL A 64 4.80 -7.31 -2.80
C VAL A 64 4.48 -8.20 -1.59
N LYS A 65 3.30 -8.83 -1.58
CA LYS A 65 2.95 -9.74 -0.49
C LYS A 65 3.93 -10.90 -0.40
N ARG A 66 4.35 -11.46 -1.53
CA ARG A 66 5.34 -12.52 -1.53
C ARG A 66 6.69 -12.05 -1.01
N MET A 67 7.12 -10.86 -1.44
CA MET A 67 8.38 -10.27 -0.95
C MET A 67 8.36 -10.11 0.57
N ASP A 68 7.21 -9.77 1.12
CA ASP A 68 7.05 -9.52 2.54
C ASP A 68 6.59 -10.76 3.31
N HIS A 69 6.65 -11.93 2.67
CA HIS A 69 6.30 -13.22 3.27
C HIS A 69 4.87 -13.22 3.81
N CYS A 70 3.99 -12.45 3.20
CA CYS A 70 2.58 -12.30 3.60
C CYS A 70 2.41 -11.84 5.04
N GLU A 71 3.38 -11.12 5.57
CA GLU A 71 3.35 -10.59 6.93
C GLU A 71 3.16 -9.09 6.93
N CYS A 72 2.45 -8.59 7.95
CA CYS A 72 2.39 -7.16 8.20
C CYS A 72 3.75 -6.67 8.67
N LEU A 73 4.38 -5.78 7.91
CA LEU A 73 5.71 -5.30 8.23
C LEU A 73 5.72 -4.39 9.45
N VAL A 74 4.64 -3.68 9.73
CA VAL A 74 4.55 -2.82 10.90
C VAL A 74 4.42 -3.67 12.16
N CYS A 75 3.57 -4.69 12.16
CA CYS A 75 3.48 -5.61 13.28
C CYS A 75 4.81 -6.30 13.53
N LYS A 76 5.49 -6.70 12.46
CA LYS A 76 6.80 -7.32 12.58
C LYS A 76 7.79 -6.39 13.27
N ALA A 77 7.78 -5.11 12.95
CA ALA A 77 8.63 -4.11 13.62
C ALA A 77 8.31 -3.99 15.10
N MET A 78 7.05 -4.24 15.48
CA MET A 78 6.63 -4.24 16.87
C MET A 78 6.90 -5.55 17.60
N GLY A 79 7.51 -6.51 16.94
CA GLY A 79 7.76 -7.81 17.52
C GLY A 79 6.57 -8.75 17.51
N ARG A 80 5.56 -8.46 16.70
CA ARG A 80 4.35 -9.28 16.59
C ARG A 80 4.28 -9.89 15.19
N HIS A 81 3.53 -10.99 15.09
CA HIS A 81 3.31 -11.64 13.81
C HIS A 81 1.83 -11.56 13.45
N SER A 82 1.52 -10.94 12.32
CA SER A 82 0.15 -10.96 11.81
C SER A 82 0.16 -10.99 10.28
N PRO A 83 -0.85 -11.63 9.68
CA PRO A 83 -0.88 -11.74 8.22
C PRO A 83 -1.18 -10.40 7.57
N ALA A 84 -0.56 -10.17 6.42
CA ALA A 84 -0.83 -8.99 5.63
C ALA A 84 -2.17 -9.14 4.93
N ARG A 85 -2.92 -8.05 4.88
CA ARG A 85 -4.20 -8.01 4.19
C ARG A 85 -4.23 -7.00 3.04
N VAL A 86 -3.39 -5.97 3.14
CA VAL A 86 -3.39 -4.84 2.22
C VAL A 86 -1.95 -4.51 1.85
N VAL A 87 -1.75 -4.04 0.64
CA VAL A 87 -0.49 -3.43 0.23
C VAL A 87 -0.72 -1.93 0.20
N HIS A 88 0.04 -1.21 1.01
CA HIS A 88 -0.12 0.22 1.25
C HIS A 88 0.88 1.03 0.44
N HIS A 89 0.41 2.11 -0.16
CA HIS A 89 1.28 3.10 -0.82
C HIS A 89 1.81 4.06 0.23
N VAL A 90 3.12 4.05 0.47
CA VAL A 90 3.74 4.92 1.48
C VAL A 90 3.48 6.39 1.15
N LYS A 91 3.77 6.79 -0.09
CA LYS A 91 3.31 8.07 -0.62
C LYS A 91 1.98 7.78 -1.28
N HIS A 92 0.93 8.41 -0.78
CA HIS A 92 -0.44 8.04 -1.14
C HIS A 92 -0.70 8.15 -2.64
N LEU A 93 -1.55 7.29 -3.14
CA LEU A 93 -1.86 7.20 -4.56
C LEU A 93 -2.31 8.55 -5.14
N ARG A 94 -3.14 9.29 -4.41
CA ARG A 94 -3.63 10.59 -4.87
C ARG A 94 -2.53 11.62 -4.99
N ASP A 95 -1.52 11.54 -4.12
CA ASP A 95 -0.43 12.51 -4.10
C ASP A 95 0.63 12.21 -5.14
N ARG A 96 0.89 10.94 -5.36
CA ARG A 96 1.95 10.50 -6.29
C ARG A 96 1.44 9.34 -7.15
N PRO A 97 0.50 9.60 -8.06
CA PRO A 97 -0.05 8.53 -8.90
C PRO A 97 0.98 7.89 -9.83
N GLU A 98 2.05 8.61 -10.15
CA GLU A 98 3.12 8.04 -10.97
C GLU A 98 3.86 6.91 -10.27
N LEU A 99 3.71 6.77 -8.94
CA LEU A 99 4.33 5.69 -8.17
C LEU A 99 3.37 4.52 -7.92
N ALA A 100 2.24 4.51 -8.60
CA ALA A 100 1.16 3.54 -8.34
C ALA A 100 1.62 2.10 -8.42
N LEU A 101 2.54 1.78 -9.32
CA LEU A 101 3.03 0.43 -9.54
C LEU A 101 4.51 0.27 -9.14
N SER A 102 5.08 1.26 -8.47
CA SER A 102 6.50 1.24 -8.08
C SER A 102 6.67 0.63 -6.71
N ILE A 103 7.39 -0.47 -6.62
CA ILE A 103 7.70 -1.12 -5.33
C ILE A 103 8.67 -0.28 -4.52
N TYR A 104 9.65 0.30 -5.21
CA TYR A 104 10.60 1.25 -4.62
C TYR A 104 10.43 2.60 -5.30
N ASP A 105 10.55 3.67 -4.53
CA ASP A 105 10.55 5.03 -5.08
C ASP A 105 11.81 5.19 -5.95
N PRO A 106 11.68 5.47 -7.25
CA PRO A 106 12.85 5.54 -8.13
C PRO A 106 13.78 6.70 -7.80
N ASP A 107 13.31 7.74 -7.12
CA ASP A 107 14.13 8.89 -6.79
C ASP A 107 14.96 8.67 -5.54
N THR A 108 14.43 7.94 -4.57
CA THR A 108 15.07 7.79 -3.26
C THR A 108 15.54 6.37 -2.98
N GLY A 109 15.03 5.38 -3.70
CA GLY A 109 15.31 3.98 -3.43
C GLY A 109 14.59 3.42 -2.21
N VAL A 110 13.74 4.22 -1.57
CA VAL A 110 12.99 3.82 -0.39
C VAL A 110 11.78 2.98 -0.81
N ARG A 111 11.44 2.00 0.00
CA ARG A 111 10.29 1.13 -0.27
C ARG A 111 9.01 1.95 -0.34
N GLN A 112 8.26 1.83 -1.41
CA GLN A 112 7.02 2.59 -1.65
C GLN A 112 5.76 1.77 -1.39
N LEU A 113 5.82 0.46 -1.62
CA LEU A 113 4.69 -0.44 -1.39
C LEU A 113 5.08 -1.41 -0.29
N ILE A 114 4.27 -1.48 0.76
CA ILE A 114 4.53 -2.38 1.89
C ILE A 114 3.27 -3.15 2.25
N SER A 115 3.46 -4.37 2.76
CA SER A 115 2.36 -5.21 3.20
C SER A 115 2.00 -4.88 4.65
N VAL A 116 0.72 -4.67 4.93
CA VAL A 116 0.24 -4.36 6.27
C VAL A 116 -1.05 -5.13 6.58
N CYS A 117 -1.35 -5.30 7.86
CA CYS A 117 -2.62 -5.87 8.27
C CYS A 117 -3.70 -4.79 8.24
N LYS A 118 -4.95 -5.22 8.40
CA LYS A 118 -6.08 -4.29 8.36
C LYS A 118 -5.97 -3.20 9.44
N ASP A 119 -5.62 -3.59 10.66
CA ASP A 119 -5.54 -2.64 11.76
C ASP A 119 -4.47 -1.59 11.54
N CYS A 120 -3.30 -2.00 11.06
CA CYS A 120 -2.23 -1.05 10.75
C CYS A 120 -2.63 -0.13 9.59
N HIS A 121 -3.31 -0.67 8.60
CA HIS A 121 -3.77 0.13 7.48
C HIS A 121 -4.75 1.22 7.94
N GLU A 122 -5.65 0.87 8.85
CA GLU A 122 -6.58 1.85 9.42
C GLU A 122 -5.86 2.95 10.20
N MET A 123 -4.78 2.60 10.89
CA MET A 123 -3.96 3.60 11.57
C MET A 123 -3.28 4.54 10.58
N LEU A 124 -2.94 4.04 9.39
CA LEU A 124 -2.30 4.86 8.37
C LEU A 124 -3.27 5.76 7.61
N HIS A 125 -4.58 5.49 7.71
CA HIS A 125 -5.62 6.27 7.04
C HIS A 125 -6.72 6.71 8.01
N PRO A 126 -6.38 7.52 9.03
CA PRO A 126 -7.39 7.89 10.03
C PRO A 126 -8.56 8.69 9.44
N GLU A 127 -8.36 9.43 8.37
CA GLU A 127 -9.46 10.15 7.72
C GLU A 127 -10.47 9.19 7.13
N ALA A 128 -10.02 8.15 6.45
CA ALA A 128 -10.90 7.15 5.88
C ALA A 128 -11.68 6.44 6.98
N GLN A 129 -11.00 6.13 8.09
CA GLN A 129 -11.64 5.49 9.23
C GLN A 129 -12.73 6.37 9.81
N ARG A 130 -12.47 7.66 9.93
CA ARG A 130 -13.48 8.60 10.46
C ARG A 130 -14.68 8.76 9.54
N GLN A 131 -14.50 8.57 8.25
CA GLN A 131 -15.58 8.65 7.28
C GLN A 131 -16.37 7.36 7.19
N TYR A 132 -15.89 6.29 7.79
CA TYR A 132 -16.57 5.00 7.75
C TYR A 132 -17.91 5.08 8.48
N ARG A 133 -18.94 4.54 7.84
CA ARG A 133 -20.28 4.49 8.41
C ARG A 133 -20.65 3.03 8.66
N PRO A 134 -20.79 2.63 9.91
CA PRO A 134 -21.01 1.22 10.25
C PRO A 134 -22.24 0.59 9.59
N HIS A 135 -23.26 1.38 9.30
CA HIS A 135 -24.46 0.87 8.69
C HIS A 135 -24.34 0.72 7.16
N ALA A 136 -23.32 1.28 6.59
CA ALA A 136 -23.06 1.10 5.17
C ALA A 136 -22.64 -0.33 4.94
N ALA A 137 -22.97 -0.88 3.78
CA ALA A 137 -22.60 -2.23 3.45
C ALA A 137 -21.10 -2.39 3.61
N PRO A 138 -20.65 -3.37 4.37
CA PRO A 138 -19.24 -3.52 4.68
C PRO A 138 -18.50 -4.14 3.55
N VAL A 139 -18.49 -3.55 2.45
CA VAL A 139 -18.14 -4.28 1.31
C VAL A 139 -16.71 -4.17 1.06
N THR A 140 -15.83 -3.74 1.29
CA THR A 140 -14.57 -3.66 0.59
C THR A 140 -13.52 -2.90 1.36
N ALA A 141 -13.40 -3.26 2.60
CA ALA A 141 -12.37 -2.70 3.44
C ALA A 141 -10.99 -2.87 2.82
N GLU A 142 -10.78 -3.93 2.10
CA GLU A 142 -9.49 -4.22 1.50
C GLU A 142 -9.11 -3.32 0.34
N ARG A 143 -9.98 -2.42 -0.05
CA ARG A 143 -9.69 -1.49 -1.14
C ARG A 143 -9.18 -0.15 -0.68
N TRP A 144 -8.89 -0.03 0.56
CA TRP A 144 -8.50 1.24 1.12
C TRP A 144 -7.02 1.45 0.99
N ASP A 145 -6.52 1.86 -0.03
CA ASP A 145 -5.09 2.12 -0.06
C ASP A 145 -4.72 3.46 -0.76
#